data_6f3e1c8a8b9f0d28a74715a37ce3642d
#
_entry.id   6f3e1c8a8b9f0d28a74715a37ce3642d
#
_cell.length_a   1.000
_cell.length_b   1.000
_cell.length_c   1.000
_cell.angle_alpha   90.00
_cell.angle_beta   90.00
_cell.angle_gamma   90.00
#
_symmetry.space_group_name_H-M   'P 1'
#
loop_
_entity.id
_entity.type
_entity.pdbx_description
1 polymer ?
#
loop_
_entity_poly.entity_id
_entity_poly.type
_entity_poly.pdbx_seq_one_letter_code
_entity_poly.pdbx_strand_id
1 'polypeptide(L)'
;MLLDHCQATPGQHRVLFLGAPQPLLARFRAAGVACENCDSVGELLGQLRKHHDQQPLINSHNFKGLVLGWLGARLWRLPMVATQHGFTPSSRKQRLYTWISLQLCRTGTIERVICVAESIKRIHRQAGVVEHKLQVIPNGLPEADTLPARPHGDGRWLAGYVGRLSSEKGPDLFLDTLIPLCQRHPQLDAVMLGEGPERDVLQARIDAAGLTQRIRLPGFQADMRTWMARLDALVISSRTEGTPMILLEAMQDGVPVVAFAVGGIPDVIEHGRSGLLAQPLMVAELAAQLEALMLDPAQAAELIAQARRTQRERYHLPTLAQRWARVYLGAAKETCA
;
A
#
# COMPACT_ATOMS: atom_id res chain seq x y z
N MET A 1 4.50 -5.30 6.33
CA MET A 1 4.72 -5.71 4.92
C MET A 1 6.12 -6.25 4.63
N LEU A 2 7.21 -5.46 4.58
CA LEU A 2 8.55 -6.03 4.26
C LEU A 2 9.03 -7.03 5.32
N LEU A 3 8.82 -6.76 6.60
CA LEU A 3 9.13 -7.68 7.68
C LEU A 3 8.34 -8.99 7.53
N ASP A 4 7.04 -8.90 7.35
CA ASP A 4 6.17 -10.07 7.18
C ASP A 4 6.56 -10.88 5.94
N HIS A 5 6.97 -10.18 4.86
CA HIS A 5 7.52 -10.82 3.67
C HIS A 5 8.80 -11.61 3.99
N CYS A 6 9.76 -11.02 4.72
CA CYS A 6 11.00 -11.70 5.11
C CYS A 6 10.74 -12.93 6.00
N GLN A 7 9.72 -12.87 6.86
CA GLN A 7 9.34 -14.00 7.73
C GLN A 7 8.60 -15.11 6.97
N ALA A 8 7.76 -14.74 6.01
CA ALA A 8 6.93 -15.69 5.26
C ALA A 8 7.66 -16.34 4.08
N THR A 9 8.68 -15.67 3.51
CA THR A 9 9.39 -16.17 2.33
C THR A 9 10.60 -17.01 2.75
N PRO A 10 10.75 -18.25 2.22
CA PRO A 10 11.90 -19.10 2.54
C PRO A 10 13.23 -18.46 2.14
N GLY A 11 14.27 -18.70 2.94
CA GLY A 11 15.64 -18.25 2.68
C GLY A 11 16.17 -17.33 3.78
N GLN A 12 17.44 -16.96 3.64
CA GLN A 12 18.08 -15.99 4.53
C GLN A 12 17.90 -14.59 3.95
N HIS A 13 17.23 -13.73 4.69
CA HIS A 13 17.01 -12.33 4.30
C HIS A 13 17.95 -11.40 5.07
N ARG A 14 18.54 -10.46 4.33
CA ARG A 14 19.27 -9.32 4.89
C ARG A 14 18.71 -8.03 4.32
N VAL A 15 18.26 -7.13 5.17
CA VAL A 15 17.66 -5.86 4.76
C VAL A 15 18.65 -4.72 4.94
N LEU A 16 19.00 -4.06 3.84
CA LEU A 16 19.84 -2.86 3.85
C LEU A 16 18.94 -1.62 3.76
N PHE A 17 18.88 -0.85 4.82
CA PHE A 17 18.13 0.41 4.86
C PHE A 17 18.98 1.59 4.47
N LEU A 18 18.37 2.60 3.87
CA LEU A 18 18.98 3.88 3.54
C LEU A 18 18.35 4.96 4.43
N GLY A 19 18.92 5.18 5.62
CA GLY A 19 18.45 6.18 6.57
C GLY A 19 17.16 5.79 7.28
N ALA A 20 17.06 4.57 7.82
CA ALA A 20 15.90 4.12 8.58
C ALA A 20 15.95 4.64 10.03
N PRO A 21 14.79 4.98 10.63
CA PRO A 21 14.73 5.35 12.05
C PRO A 21 14.99 4.12 12.95
N GLN A 22 15.65 4.35 14.10
CA GLN A 22 16.03 3.29 15.03
C GLN A 22 14.88 2.35 15.46
N PRO A 23 13.64 2.82 15.71
CA PRO A 23 12.53 1.93 16.06
C PRO A 23 12.21 0.91 14.97
N LEU A 24 12.37 1.27 13.68
CA LEU A 24 12.16 0.34 12.58
C LEU A 24 13.22 -0.77 12.57
N LEU A 25 14.50 -0.40 12.74
CA LEU A 25 15.61 -1.36 12.82
C LEU A 25 15.42 -2.33 14.01
N ALA A 26 15.00 -1.80 15.16
CA ALA A 26 14.74 -2.62 16.36
C ALA A 26 13.65 -3.67 16.09
N ARG A 27 12.57 -3.33 15.35
CA ARG A 27 11.52 -4.28 14.98
C ARG A 27 12.04 -5.43 14.11
N PHE A 28 12.90 -5.13 13.12
CA PHE A 28 13.50 -6.18 12.26
C PHE A 28 14.42 -7.09 13.04
N ARG A 29 15.26 -6.54 13.91
CA ARG A 29 16.16 -7.32 14.79
C ARG A 29 15.39 -8.20 15.77
N ALA A 30 14.34 -7.66 16.41
CA ALA A 30 13.48 -8.41 17.32
C ALA A 30 12.77 -9.58 16.62
N ALA A 31 12.50 -9.45 15.31
CA ALA A 31 11.90 -10.50 14.50
C ALA A 31 12.93 -11.49 13.91
N GLY A 32 14.21 -11.39 14.29
CA GLY A 32 15.28 -12.28 13.80
C GLY A 32 15.73 -12.02 12.37
N VAL A 33 15.31 -10.91 11.74
CA VAL A 33 15.71 -10.55 10.38
C VAL A 33 16.98 -9.69 10.43
N ALA A 34 18.05 -10.16 9.77
CA ALA A 34 19.30 -9.41 9.67
C ALA A 34 19.06 -8.08 8.94
N CYS A 35 19.41 -6.97 9.60
CA CYS A 35 19.24 -5.65 9.00
C CYS A 35 20.37 -4.70 9.37
N GLU A 36 20.70 -3.83 8.42
CA GLU A 36 21.74 -2.80 8.57
C GLU A 36 21.19 -1.45 8.08
N ASN A 37 21.61 -0.37 8.73
CA ASN A 37 21.35 0.98 8.26
C ASN A 37 22.59 1.51 7.55
N CYS A 38 22.44 1.93 6.32
CA CYS A 38 23.51 2.55 5.54
C CYS A 38 23.25 4.06 5.50
N ASP A 39 24.14 4.86 6.04
CA ASP A 39 24.00 6.32 6.09
C ASP A 39 24.55 6.97 4.81
N SER A 40 25.25 6.19 3.99
CA SER A 40 25.82 6.65 2.71
C SER A 40 25.70 5.60 1.59
N VAL A 41 25.83 6.08 0.36
CA VAL A 41 25.91 5.22 -0.83
C VAL A 41 27.12 4.30 -0.76
N GLY A 42 28.26 4.82 -0.25
CA GLY A 42 29.50 4.04 -0.09
C GLY A 42 29.33 2.87 0.86
N GLU A 43 28.65 3.07 1.98
CA GLU A 43 28.33 1.98 2.93
C GLU A 43 27.45 0.91 2.31
N LEU A 44 26.37 1.30 1.60
CA LEU A 44 25.49 0.33 0.95
C LEU A 44 26.27 -0.50 -0.08
N LEU A 45 27.05 0.14 -0.93
CA LEU A 45 27.91 -0.55 -1.90
C LEU A 45 28.96 -1.41 -1.21
N GLY A 46 29.54 -0.94 -0.09
CA GLY A 46 30.45 -1.71 0.76
C GLY A 46 29.82 -2.98 1.31
N GLN A 47 28.57 -2.92 1.77
CA GLN A 47 27.81 -4.10 2.22
C GLN A 47 27.55 -5.09 1.07
N LEU A 48 27.13 -4.60 -0.10
CA LEU A 48 26.95 -5.46 -1.27
C LEU A 48 28.27 -6.14 -1.67
N ARG A 49 29.39 -5.41 -1.66
CA ARG A 49 30.74 -5.94 -1.92
C ARG A 49 31.13 -7.00 -0.89
N LYS A 50 30.89 -6.76 0.39
CA LYS A 50 31.21 -7.69 1.48
C LYS A 50 30.55 -9.06 1.32
N HIS A 51 29.36 -9.09 0.73
CA HIS A 51 28.57 -10.31 0.58
C HIS A 51 28.54 -10.87 -0.85
N HIS A 52 29.24 -10.27 -1.82
CA HIS A 52 29.11 -10.64 -3.23
C HIS A 52 29.53 -12.10 -3.52
N ASP A 53 30.52 -12.64 -2.79
CA ASP A 53 30.98 -14.03 -2.95
C ASP A 53 29.88 -15.06 -2.65
N GLN A 54 28.88 -14.68 -1.86
CA GLN A 54 27.72 -15.51 -1.55
C GLN A 54 26.66 -15.48 -2.67
N GLN A 55 26.90 -14.74 -3.74
CA GLN A 55 25.97 -14.54 -4.88
C GLN A 55 24.53 -14.20 -4.42
N PRO A 56 24.33 -13.19 -3.56
CA PRO A 56 23.01 -12.86 -3.06
C PRO A 56 22.12 -12.32 -4.19
N LEU A 57 20.84 -12.70 -4.19
CA LEU A 57 19.85 -12.05 -5.01
C LEU A 57 19.46 -10.70 -4.39
N ILE A 58 19.59 -9.64 -5.16
CA ILE A 58 19.16 -8.30 -4.76
C ILE A 58 17.67 -8.13 -5.10
N ASN A 59 16.84 -7.80 -4.10
CA ASN A 59 15.48 -7.31 -4.33
C ASN A 59 15.37 -5.85 -3.89
N SER A 60 15.17 -4.97 -4.85
CA SER A 60 15.07 -3.53 -4.57
C SER A 60 13.64 -3.08 -4.35
N HIS A 61 13.44 -2.24 -3.34
CA HIS A 61 12.20 -1.53 -3.06
C HIS A 61 12.46 -0.03 -3.11
N ASN A 62 11.61 0.76 -3.71
CA ASN A 62 11.71 2.20 -3.94
C ASN A 62 12.82 2.64 -4.95
N PHE A 63 12.81 3.95 -5.30
CA PHE A 63 13.70 4.52 -6.30
C PHE A 63 15.19 4.43 -5.94
N LYS A 64 15.55 4.81 -4.69
CA LYS A 64 16.96 4.79 -4.26
C LYS A 64 17.51 3.37 -4.23
N GLY A 65 16.73 2.43 -3.70
CA GLY A 65 17.09 1.01 -3.68
C GLY A 65 17.26 0.43 -5.08
N LEU A 66 16.39 0.84 -6.03
CA LEU A 66 16.49 0.42 -7.43
C LEU A 66 17.80 0.88 -8.08
N VAL A 67 18.13 2.18 -7.97
CA VAL A 67 19.34 2.74 -8.61
C VAL A 67 20.61 2.13 -8.01
N LEU A 68 20.71 2.07 -6.68
CA LEU A 68 21.89 1.58 -6.00
C LEU A 68 22.02 0.05 -6.08
N GLY A 69 20.90 -0.66 -5.99
CA GLY A 69 20.86 -2.11 -6.23
C GLY A 69 21.28 -2.46 -7.65
N TRP A 70 20.80 -1.72 -8.65
CA TRP A 70 21.19 -1.90 -10.05
C TRP A 70 22.69 -1.65 -10.24
N LEU A 71 23.23 -0.59 -9.63
CA LEU A 71 24.67 -0.31 -9.70
C LEU A 71 25.49 -1.45 -9.08
N GLY A 72 25.13 -1.91 -7.88
CA GLY A 72 25.79 -3.04 -7.22
C GLY A 72 25.66 -4.34 -8.02
N ALA A 73 24.47 -4.65 -8.51
CA ALA A 73 24.24 -5.82 -9.36
C ALA A 73 25.12 -5.79 -10.63
N ARG A 74 25.27 -4.61 -11.25
CA ARG A 74 26.08 -4.42 -12.46
C ARG A 74 27.58 -4.53 -12.17
N LEU A 75 28.05 -4.03 -11.01
CA LEU A 75 29.48 -4.05 -10.63
C LEU A 75 29.95 -5.46 -10.25
N TRP A 76 29.13 -6.20 -9.52
CA TRP A 76 29.50 -7.52 -8.98
C TRP A 76 28.77 -8.69 -9.64
N ARG A 77 28.09 -8.44 -10.75
CA ARG A 77 27.34 -9.46 -11.52
C ARG A 77 26.38 -10.26 -10.66
N LEU A 78 25.64 -9.57 -9.77
CA LEU A 78 24.65 -10.18 -8.89
C LEU A 78 23.27 -10.24 -9.56
N PRO A 79 22.50 -11.31 -9.35
CA PRO A 79 21.11 -11.38 -9.82
C PRO A 79 20.26 -10.30 -9.13
N MET A 80 19.35 -9.66 -9.87
CA MET A 80 18.53 -8.60 -9.34
C MET A 80 17.06 -8.70 -9.77
N VAL A 81 16.20 -8.53 -8.80
CA VAL A 81 14.74 -8.35 -8.95
C VAL A 81 14.37 -6.94 -8.49
N ALA A 82 13.44 -6.30 -9.16
CA ALA A 82 12.92 -4.99 -8.78
C ALA A 82 11.45 -5.07 -8.39
N THR A 83 11.12 -4.69 -7.15
CA THR A 83 9.73 -4.59 -6.69
C THR A 83 9.21 -3.17 -6.85
N GLN A 84 8.12 -3.01 -7.59
CA GLN A 84 7.53 -1.74 -7.97
C GLN A 84 6.19 -1.53 -7.26
N HIS A 85 6.14 -0.54 -6.34
CA HIS A 85 4.98 -0.25 -5.49
C HIS A 85 4.05 0.83 -6.07
N GLY A 86 4.40 1.45 -7.19
CA GLY A 86 3.66 2.51 -7.85
C GLY A 86 4.48 3.77 -8.06
N PHE A 87 3.87 4.72 -8.75
CA PHE A 87 4.48 5.99 -9.08
C PHE A 87 3.58 7.15 -8.65
N THR A 88 4.17 8.20 -8.12
CA THR A 88 3.47 9.42 -7.72
C THR A 88 4.08 10.61 -8.46
N PRO A 89 3.79 10.81 -9.76
CA PRO A 89 4.47 11.81 -10.59
C PRO A 89 3.93 13.23 -10.38
N SER A 90 3.86 13.70 -9.12
CA SER A 90 3.31 15.01 -8.77
C SER A 90 4.26 16.18 -9.08
N SER A 91 5.56 15.92 -9.21
CA SER A 91 6.58 16.96 -9.50
C SER A 91 7.47 16.59 -10.69
N ARG A 92 8.18 17.58 -11.27
CA ARG A 92 9.18 17.35 -12.33
C ARG A 92 10.25 16.35 -11.88
N LYS A 93 10.69 16.45 -10.63
CA LYS A 93 11.67 15.54 -10.03
C LYS A 93 11.14 14.10 -9.95
N GLN A 94 9.90 13.92 -9.52
CA GLN A 94 9.29 12.58 -9.45
C GLN A 94 9.05 11.99 -10.83
N ARG A 95 8.69 12.79 -11.83
CA ARG A 95 8.59 12.33 -13.23
C ARG A 95 9.93 11.84 -13.76
N LEU A 96 11.03 12.55 -13.45
CA LEU A 96 12.38 12.09 -13.80
C LEU A 96 12.72 10.78 -13.11
N TYR A 97 12.40 10.64 -11.82
CA TYR A 97 12.64 9.39 -11.08
C TYR A 97 11.84 8.21 -11.65
N THR A 98 10.59 8.44 -12.03
CA THR A 98 9.76 7.45 -12.70
C THR A 98 10.38 7.03 -14.03
N TRP A 99 10.81 8.00 -14.85
CA TRP A 99 11.46 7.72 -16.12
C TRP A 99 12.74 6.90 -15.95
N ILE A 100 13.63 7.29 -15.02
CA ILE A 100 14.86 6.53 -14.70
C ILE A 100 14.50 5.11 -14.25
N SER A 101 13.54 4.94 -13.35
CA SER A 101 13.10 3.62 -12.88
C SER A 101 12.67 2.71 -14.04
N LEU A 102 11.87 3.24 -14.94
CA LEU A 102 11.39 2.51 -16.12
C LEU A 102 12.55 2.13 -17.05
N GLN A 103 13.54 3.03 -17.27
CA GLN A 103 14.71 2.71 -18.09
C GLN A 103 15.59 1.62 -17.45
N LEU A 104 15.81 1.67 -16.13
CA LEU A 104 16.58 0.64 -15.43
C LEU A 104 15.90 -0.73 -15.51
N CYS A 105 14.58 -0.79 -15.38
CA CYS A 105 13.80 -2.03 -15.50
C CYS A 105 13.88 -2.68 -16.89
N ARG A 106 14.26 -1.94 -17.94
CA ARG A 106 14.48 -2.48 -19.30
C ARG A 106 15.82 -3.18 -19.44
N THR A 107 16.82 -2.86 -18.58
CA THR A 107 18.17 -3.38 -18.70
C THR A 107 18.26 -4.88 -18.39
N GLY A 108 19.25 -5.58 -18.97
CA GLY A 108 19.50 -6.98 -18.68
C GLY A 108 19.94 -7.28 -17.25
N THR A 109 20.38 -6.27 -16.50
CA THR A 109 20.78 -6.41 -15.09
C THR A 109 19.58 -6.78 -14.18
N ILE A 110 18.38 -6.33 -14.50
CA ILE A 110 17.16 -6.69 -13.77
C ILE A 110 16.50 -7.87 -14.48
N GLU A 111 16.46 -9.01 -13.82
CA GLU A 111 15.91 -10.25 -14.38
C GLU A 111 14.39 -10.29 -14.32
N ARG A 112 13.81 -9.83 -13.20
CA ARG A 112 12.35 -9.77 -13.00
C ARG A 112 11.94 -8.43 -12.41
N VAL A 113 10.81 -7.92 -12.87
CA VAL A 113 10.14 -6.72 -12.35
C VAL A 113 8.81 -7.16 -11.74
N ILE A 114 8.73 -7.12 -10.43
CA ILE A 114 7.54 -7.49 -9.69
C ILE A 114 6.70 -6.25 -9.43
N CYS A 115 5.52 -6.20 -10.02
CA CYS A 115 4.56 -5.12 -9.86
C CYS A 115 3.52 -5.52 -8.81
N VAL A 116 3.18 -4.62 -7.89
CA VAL A 116 2.16 -4.94 -6.86
C VAL A 116 0.72 -4.82 -7.39
N ALA A 117 0.52 -4.35 -8.63
CA ALA A 117 -0.78 -4.19 -9.28
C ALA A 117 -0.66 -4.31 -10.80
N GLU A 118 -1.74 -4.70 -11.48
CA GLU A 118 -1.80 -4.78 -12.95
C GLU A 118 -1.62 -3.40 -13.61
N SER A 119 -2.12 -2.35 -12.98
CA SER A 119 -1.91 -0.97 -13.42
C SER A 119 -0.42 -0.61 -13.51
N ILE A 120 0.39 -1.03 -12.54
CA ILE A 120 1.84 -0.81 -12.51
C ILE A 120 2.53 -1.65 -13.58
N LYS A 121 2.13 -2.92 -13.75
CA LYS A 121 2.62 -3.79 -14.82
C LYS A 121 2.36 -3.17 -16.20
N ARG A 122 1.17 -2.60 -16.41
CA ARG A 122 0.79 -1.92 -17.65
C ARG A 122 1.71 -0.74 -17.96
N ILE A 123 2.04 0.08 -16.96
CA ILE A 123 2.98 1.21 -17.10
C ILE A 123 4.36 0.72 -17.55
N HIS A 124 4.89 -0.34 -16.94
CA HIS A 124 6.19 -0.91 -17.32
C HIS A 124 6.18 -1.50 -18.74
N ARG A 125 5.09 -2.20 -19.11
CA ARG A 125 4.91 -2.73 -20.47
C ARG A 125 4.89 -1.61 -21.50
N GLN A 126 4.14 -0.55 -21.25
CA GLN A 126 4.07 0.64 -22.13
C GLN A 126 5.42 1.36 -22.24
N ALA A 127 6.24 1.31 -21.20
CA ALA A 127 7.60 1.84 -21.19
C ALA A 127 8.62 0.93 -21.92
N GLY A 128 8.20 -0.21 -22.47
CA GLY A 128 9.04 -1.13 -23.24
C GLY A 128 9.80 -2.17 -22.40
N VAL A 129 9.39 -2.42 -21.15
CA VAL A 129 9.89 -3.59 -20.41
C VAL A 129 9.26 -4.84 -21.01
N VAL A 130 10.09 -5.83 -21.35
CA VAL A 130 9.64 -7.05 -22.03
C VAL A 130 8.76 -7.93 -21.12
N GLU A 131 7.73 -8.54 -21.70
CA GLU A 131 6.66 -9.22 -20.95
C GLU A 131 7.16 -10.33 -20.03
N HIS A 132 8.15 -11.13 -20.45
CA HIS A 132 8.67 -12.24 -19.65
C HIS A 132 9.34 -11.79 -18.34
N LYS A 133 9.75 -10.53 -18.23
CA LYS A 133 10.26 -9.95 -16.97
C LYS A 133 9.18 -9.48 -16.04
N LEU A 134 7.98 -9.21 -16.53
CA LEU A 134 6.89 -8.58 -15.78
C LEU A 134 6.03 -9.62 -15.07
N GLN A 135 5.94 -9.53 -13.77
CA GLN A 135 5.05 -10.36 -12.97
C GLN A 135 4.29 -9.52 -11.96
N VAL A 136 3.01 -9.85 -11.73
CA VAL A 136 2.22 -9.23 -10.68
C VAL A 136 2.19 -10.13 -9.46
N ILE A 137 2.72 -9.62 -8.34
CA ILE A 137 2.58 -10.20 -7.02
C ILE A 137 2.11 -9.07 -6.09
N PRO A 138 0.82 -9.05 -5.74
CA PRO A 138 0.28 -7.97 -4.91
C PRO A 138 0.84 -8.04 -3.49
N ASN A 139 0.62 -6.97 -2.74
CA ASN A 139 0.83 -6.99 -1.29
C ASN A 139 -0.13 -8.00 -0.66
N GLY A 140 0.25 -8.58 0.48
CA GLY A 140 -0.56 -9.51 1.23
C GLY A 140 -0.50 -9.24 2.73
N LEU A 141 -1.46 -9.80 3.45
CA LEU A 141 -1.50 -9.77 4.91
C LEU A 141 -1.36 -11.19 5.47
N PRO A 142 -0.72 -11.32 6.65
CA PRO A 142 -0.81 -12.56 7.43
C PRO A 142 -2.28 -12.83 7.79
N GLU A 143 -2.58 -14.08 8.08
CA GLU A 143 -3.93 -14.44 8.53
C GLU A 143 -4.26 -13.75 9.85
N ALA A 144 -5.49 -13.27 9.98
CA ALA A 144 -6.02 -12.79 11.25
C ALA A 144 -6.96 -13.84 11.83
N ASP A 145 -6.61 -14.36 13.00
CA ASP A 145 -7.36 -15.44 13.64
C ASP A 145 -8.78 -15.05 14.06
N THR A 146 -9.00 -13.76 14.33
CA THR A 146 -10.29 -13.26 14.82
C THR A 146 -10.63 -11.91 14.18
N LEU A 147 -11.93 -11.64 14.07
CA LEU A 147 -12.41 -10.29 13.79
C LEU A 147 -12.19 -9.39 15.02
N PRO A 148 -11.85 -8.12 14.81
CA PRO A 148 -11.86 -7.18 15.92
C PRO A 148 -13.27 -7.06 16.50
N ALA A 149 -13.38 -7.04 17.84
CA ALA A 149 -14.66 -6.82 18.50
C ALA A 149 -15.18 -5.42 18.16
N ARG A 150 -16.35 -5.35 17.55
CA ARG A 150 -17.02 -4.06 17.32
C ARG A 150 -17.61 -3.55 18.63
N PRO A 151 -17.27 -2.35 19.08
CA PRO A 151 -17.93 -1.76 20.24
C PRO A 151 -19.42 -1.57 19.89
N HIS A 152 -20.32 -1.83 20.86
CA HIS A 152 -21.73 -1.52 20.68
C HIS A 152 -21.89 -0.04 20.41
N GLY A 153 -22.48 0.30 19.28
CA GLY A 153 -22.58 1.66 18.80
C GLY A 153 -23.56 2.50 19.61
N ASP A 154 -23.29 3.78 19.68
CA ASP A 154 -24.16 4.83 20.20
C ASP A 154 -25.26 5.26 19.18
N GLY A 155 -25.48 4.43 18.14
CA GLY A 155 -26.39 4.74 17.04
C GLY A 155 -25.78 5.70 15.99
N ARG A 156 -24.51 6.04 16.11
CA ARG A 156 -23.80 6.88 15.15
C ARG A 156 -23.08 6.00 14.11
N TRP A 157 -22.96 6.51 12.90
CA TRP A 157 -22.27 5.87 11.80
C TRP A 157 -20.93 6.57 11.54
N LEU A 158 -19.82 5.84 11.50
CA LEU A 158 -18.46 6.40 11.44
C LEU A 158 -17.75 6.06 10.13
N ALA A 159 -17.55 7.06 9.27
CA ALA A 159 -16.69 6.96 8.10
C ALA A 159 -15.23 7.23 8.47
N GLY A 160 -14.31 6.39 8.00
CA GLY A 160 -12.87 6.53 8.25
C GLY A 160 -12.06 6.87 6.99
N TYR A 161 -11.13 7.79 7.13
CA TYR A 161 -9.98 7.97 6.26
C TYR A 161 -8.74 7.49 7.01
N VAL A 162 -7.87 6.74 6.33
CA VAL A 162 -6.61 6.28 6.90
C VAL A 162 -5.48 6.47 5.90
N GLY A 163 -4.56 7.36 6.23
CA GLY A 163 -3.43 7.64 5.36
C GLY A 163 -2.70 8.92 5.70
N ARG A 164 -1.60 9.16 5.00
CA ARG A 164 -0.87 10.42 5.11
C ARG A 164 -1.77 11.57 4.64
N LEU A 165 -1.78 12.68 5.39
CA LEU A 165 -2.50 13.90 5.02
C LEU A 165 -1.69 14.68 3.98
N SER A 166 -1.73 14.20 2.74
CA SER A 166 -0.97 14.73 1.60
C SER A 166 -1.75 14.55 0.30
N SER A 167 -1.52 15.41 -0.67
CA SER A 167 -2.32 15.53 -1.90
C SER A 167 -2.53 14.21 -2.64
N GLU A 168 -1.53 13.32 -2.71
CA GLU A 168 -1.65 12.03 -3.38
C GLU A 168 -2.67 11.09 -2.73
N LYS A 169 -2.89 11.24 -1.40
CA LYS A 169 -3.87 10.46 -0.63
C LYS A 169 -5.26 11.07 -0.60
N GLY A 170 -5.42 12.30 -1.11
CA GLY A 170 -6.70 12.97 -1.29
C GLY A 170 -7.51 13.23 -0.01
N PRO A 171 -6.89 13.70 1.09
CA PRO A 171 -7.64 14.03 2.31
C PRO A 171 -8.60 15.20 2.09
N ASP A 172 -8.30 16.10 1.14
CA ASP A 172 -9.15 17.18 0.68
C ASP A 172 -10.43 16.63 -0.01
N LEU A 173 -10.30 15.61 -0.85
CA LEU A 173 -11.42 14.95 -1.53
C LEU A 173 -12.30 14.15 -0.54
N PHE A 174 -11.69 13.61 0.53
CA PHE A 174 -12.43 13.03 1.64
C PHE A 174 -13.33 14.07 2.29
N LEU A 175 -12.82 15.27 2.62
CA LEU A 175 -13.61 16.35 3.19
C LEU A 175 -14.68 16.87 2.21
N ASP A 176 -14.37 16.98 0.91
CA ASP A 176 -15.35 17.34 -0.12
C ASP A 176 -16.52 16.35 -0.15
N THR A 177 -16.26 15.08 0.15
CA THR A 177 -17.26 14.02 0.24
C THR A 177 -18.04 14.10 1.56
N LEU A 178 -17.33 14.21 2.70
CA LEU A 178 -17.93 14.02 4.03
C LEU A 178 -18.61 15.26 4.59
N ILE A 179 -18.13 16.48 4.29
CA ILE A 179 -18.76 17.71 4.82
C ILE A 179 -20.23 17.81 4.40
N PRO A 180 -20.60 17.70 3.11
CA PRO A 180 -22.00 17.76 2.71
C PRO A 180 -22.83 16.59 3.25
N LEU A 181 -22.26 15.39 3.34
CA LEU A 181 -22.94 14.21 3.89
C LEU A 181 -23.21 14.39 5.39
N CYS A 182 -22.24 14.82 6.16
CA CYS A 182 -22.42 15.09 7.58
C CYS A 182 -23.47 16.18 7.83
N GLN A 183 -23.56 17.19 6.99
CA GLN A 183 -24.61 18.23 7.10
C GLN A 183 -26.00 17.67 6.85
N ARG A 184 -26.17 16.74 5.91
CA ARG A 184 -27.47 16.10 5.60
C ARG A 184 -27.87 14.99 6.58
N HIS A 185 -26.88 14.27 7.14
CA HIS A 185 -27.10 13.10 7.99
C HIS A 185 -26.56 13.34 9.41
N PRO A 186 -27.41 13.70 10.38
CA PRO A 186 -26.97 13.97 11.75
C PRO A 186 -26.29 12.78 12.46
N GLN A 187 -26.58 11.56 12.05
CA GLN A 187 -25.97 10.34 12.60
C GLN A 187 -24.58 10.02 12.03
N LEU A 188 -24.15 10.66 10.92
CA LEU A 188 -22.88 10.40 10.27
C LEU A 188 -21.77 11.22 10.91
N ASP A 189 -20.74 10.55 11.41
CA ASP A 189 -19.47 11.13 11.84
C ASP A 189 -18.33 10.68 10.93
N ALA A 190 -17.20 11.37 11.02
CA ALA A 190 -16.02 11.01 10.28
C ALA A 190 -14.73 11.11 11.12
N VAL A 191 -13.74 10.30 10.77
CA VAL A 191 -12.42 10.35 11.38
C VAL A 191 -11.33 10.26 10.30
N MET A 192 -10.30 11.09 10.44
CA MET A 192 -9.12 11.07 9.56
C MET A 192 -7.90 10.69 10.38
N LEU A 193 -7.42 9.45 10.17
CA LEU A 193 -6.29 8.86 10.89
C LEU A 193 -5.02 9.01 10.07
N GLY A 194 -4.06 9.75 10.61
CA GLY A 194 -2.76 9.99 10.00
C GLY A 194 -2.24 11.39 10.24
N GLU A 195 -1.04 11.63 9.74
CA GLU A 195 -0.36 12.92 9.80
C GLU A 195 0.10 13.34 8.41
N GLY A 196 0.35 14.63 8.22
CA GLY A 196 0.87 15.12 6.97
C GLY A 196 0.79 16.65 6.82
N PRO A 197 1.38 17.18 5.74
CA PRO A 197 1.51 18.62 5.54
C PRO A 197 0.18 19.38 5.36
N GLU A 198 -0.91 18.67 5.06
CA GLU A 198 -2.21 19.31 4.83
C GLU A 198 -3.08 19.40 6.09
N ARG A 199 -2.59 18.91 7.26
CA ARG A 199 -3.36 18.83 8.51
C ARG A 199 -4.06 20.14 8.89
N ASP A 200 -3.31 21.26 8.92
CA ASP A 200 -3.84 22.54 9.38
C ASP A 200 -4.91 23.11 8.42
N VAL A 201 -4.69 22.94 7.13
CA VAL A 201 -5.66 23.34 6.10
C VAL A 201 -6.95 22.52 6.20
N LEU A 202 -6.83 21.23 6.44
CA LEU A 202 -7.98 20.33 6.62
C LEU A 202 -8.76 20.68 7.89
N GLN A 203 -8.07 20.94 9.01
CA GLN A 203 -8.72 21.37 10.25
C GLN A 203 -9.47 22.68 10.07
N ALA A 204 -8.86 23.68 9.44
CA ALA A 204 -9.52 24.96 9.17
C ALA A 204 -10.80 24.81 8.31
N ARG A 205 -10.80 23.87 7.35
CA ARG A 205 -12.00 23.56 6.54
C ARG A 205 -13.12 22.93 7.38
N ILE A 206 -12.78 22.02 8.30
CA ILE A 206 -13.74 21.40 9.21
C ILE A 206 -14.37 22.42 10.14
N ASP A 207 -13.52 23.31 10.70
CA ASP A 207 -13.97 24.39 11.61
C ASP A 207 -14.88 25.38 10.89
N ALA A 208 -14.52 25.79 9.67
CA ALA A 208 -15.34 26.67 8.84
C ALA A 208 -16.70 26.04 8.46
N ALA A 209 -16.77 24.70 8.36
CA ALA A 209 -18.02 23.97 8.13
C ALA A 209 -18.86 23.76 9.41
N GLY A 210 -18.35 24.13 10.60
CA GLY A 210 -19.00 23.92 11.89
C GLY A 210 -19.07 22.46 12.32
N LEU A 211 -18.18 21.60 11.81
CA LEU A 211 -18.22 20.15 11.99
C LEU A 211 -17.10 19.59 12.90
N THR A 212 -16.42 20.42 13.67
CA THR A 212 -15.27 20.04 14.53
C THR A 212 -15.59 18.90 15.51
N GLN A 213 -16.83 18.81 15.99
CA GLN A 213 -17.27 17.72 16.89
C GLN A 213 -17.60 16.43 16.15
N ARG A 214 -17.79 16.48 14.82
CA ARG A 214 -18.26 15.37 14.01
C ARG A 214 -17.22 14.82 13.05
N ILE A 215 -16.29 15.66 12.59
CA ILE A 215 -15.15 15.24 11.76
C ILE A 215 -13.87 15.48 12.57
N ARG A 216 -13.17 14.41 12.93
CA ARG A 216 -12.04 14.45 13.86
C ARG A 216 -10.74 14.04 13.18
N LEU A 217 -9.63 14.71 13.56
CA LEU A 217 -8.28 14.41 13.11
C LEU A 217 -7.39 14.03 14.32
N PRO A 218 -7.50 12.80 14.85
CA PRO A 218 -6.75 12.40 16.06
C PRO A 218 -5.26 12.16 15.81
N GLY A 219 -4.78 12.36 14.57
CA GLY A 219 -3.39 12.15 14.21
C GLY A 219 -3.03 10.69 13.89
N PHE A 220 -1.74 10.38 13.95
CA PHE A 220 -1.25 9.04 13.70
C PHE A 220 -1.71 8.07 14.81
N GLN A 221 -2.19 6.90 14.39
CA GLN A 221 -2.62 5.84 15.28
C GLN A 221 -1.79 4.58 15.04
N ALA A 222 -1.19 4.04 16.12
CA ALA A 222 -0.36 2.83 16.03
C ALA A 222 -1.20 1.55 16.02
N ASP A 223 -2.30 1.53 16.77
CA ASP A 223 -3.25 0.42 16.81
C ASP A 223 -4.40 0.63 15.81
N MET A 224 -4.12 0.31 14.55
CA MET A 224 -5.10 0.49 13.48
C MET A 224 -6.27 -0.50 13.62
N ARG A 225 -6.03 -1.68 14.19
CA ARG A 225 -7.06 -2.71 14.30
C ARG A 225 -8.21 -2.30 15.24
N THR A 226 -7.87 -1.65 16.36
CA THR A 226 -8.88 -1.05 17.25
C THR A 226 -9.68 0.05 16.56
N TRP A 227 -9.07 0.82 15.68
CA TRP A 227 -9.79 1.82 14.90
C TRP A 227 -10.67 1.18 13.83
N MET A 228 -10.17 0.17 13.10
CA MET A 228 -10.98 -0.57 12.11
C MET A 228 -12.26 -1.14 12.75
N ALA A 229 -12.17 -1.68 13.98
CA ALA A 229 -13.35 -2.18 14.70
C ALA A 229 -14.48 -1.15 14.90
N ARG A 230 -14.14 0.14 14.89
CA ARG A 230 -15.06 1.25 15.12
C ARG A 230 -15.64 1.84 13.84
N LEU A 231 -15.01 1.58 12.68
CA LEU A 231 -15.45 2.13 11.41
C LEU A 231 -16.64 1.34 10.84
N ASP A 232 -17.66 2.05 10.36
CA ASP A 232 -18.74 1.49 9.57
C ASP A 232 -18.38 1.46 8.07
N ALA A 233 -17.48 2.34 7.62
CA ALA A 233 -16.85 2.26 6.31
C ALA A 233 -15.46 2.89 6.30
N LEU A 234 -14.57 2.32 5.47
CA LEU A 234 -13.32 2.97 5.07
C LEU A 234 -13.53 3.67 3.72
N VAL A 235 -13.15 4.95 3.65
CA VAL A 235 -13.19 5.74 2.41
C VAL A 235 -11.77 5.97 1.91
N ILE A 236 -11.47 5.53 0.69
CA ILE A 236 -10.17 5.74 0.03
C ILE A 236 -10.34 6.75 -1.10
N SER A 237 -10.05 8.01 -0.80
CA SER A 237 -10.18 9.16 -1.71
C SER A 237 -8.88 9.51 -2.45
N SER A 238 -7.93 8.58 -2.51
CA SER A 238 -6.60 8.78 -3.09
C SER A 238 -6.65 9.13 -4.58
N ARG A 239 -5.71 9.96 -5.03
CA ARG A 239 -5.48 10.27 -6.45
C ARG A 239 -4.68 9.19 -7.17
N THR A 240 -3.89 8.43 -6.41
CA THR A 240 -3.08 7.32 -6.94
C THR A 240 -2.79 6.31 -5.86
N GLU A 241 -2.82 5.03 -6.23
CA GLU A 241 -2.48 3.90 -5.35
C GLU A 241 -1.75 2.80 -6.11
N GLY A 242 -0.92 2.04 -5.37
CA GLY A 242 -0.54 0.69 -5.79
C GLY A 242 -1.61 -0.32 -5.36
N THR A 243 -1.25 -1.30 -4.52
CA THR A 243 -2.21 -2.08 -3.73
C THR A 243 -2.16 -1.54 -2.31
N PRO A 244 -3.15 -0.72 -1.88
CA PRO A 244 -3.10 -0.10 -0.55
C PRO A 244 -3.22 -1.15 0.56
N MET A 245 -2.30 -1.13 1.53
CA MET A 245 -2.37 -2.07 2.66
C MET A 245 -3.65 -1.87 3.48
N ILE A 246 -4.04 -0.62 3.68
CA ILE A 246 -5.24 -0.28 4.45
C ILE A 246 -6.53 -0.84 3.82
N LEU A 247 -6.58 -0.99 2.49
CA LEU A 247 -7.67 -1.67 1.80
C LEU A 247 -7.73 -3.15 2.20
N LEU A 248 -6.59 -3.83 2.18
CA LEU A 248 -6.51 -5.24 2.55
C LEU A 248 -6.83 -5.45 4.05
N GLU A 249 -6.36 -4.55 4.90
CA GLU A 249 -6.65 -4.53 6.34
C GLU A 249 -8.16 -4.36 6.59
N ALA A 250 -8.81 -3.41 5.92
CA ALA A 250 -10.25 -3.22 6.02
C ALA A 250 -11.04 -4.46 5.57
N MET A 251 -10.66 -5.06 4.44
CA MET A 251 -11.28 -6.30 3.95
C MET A 251 -11.11 -7.45 4.95
N GLN A 252 -9.93 -7.59 5.57
CA GLN A 252 -9.64 -8.60 6.58
C GLN A 252 -10.46 -8.41 7.85
N ASP A 253 -10.54 -7.17 8.33
CA ASP A 253 -11.21 -6.81 9.58
C ASP A 253 -12.74 -6.60 9.41
N GLY A 254 -13.25 -6.80 8.20
CA GLY A 254 -14.69 -6.74 7.92
C GLY A 254 -15.25 -5.32 7.90
N VAL A 255 -14.46 -4.36 7.42
CA VAL A 255 -14.89 -2.98 7.19
C VAL A 255 -15.18 -2.81 5.70
N PRO A 256 -16.40 -2.42 5.30
CA PRO A 256 -16.71 -2.19 3.90
C PRO A 256 -15.97 -0.97 3.38
N VAL A 257 -15.57 -1.02 2.11
CA VAL A 257 -14.72 0.01 1.50
C VAL A 257 -15.46 0.72 0.37
N VAL A 258 -15.37 2.05 0.40
CA VAL A 258 -15.79 2.93 -0.70
C VAL A 258 -14.56 3.67 -1.20
N ALA A 259 -14.24 3.59 -2.48
CA ALA A 259 -12.98 4.10 -3.00
C ALA A 259 -13.09 4.70 -4.40
N PHE A 260 -12.17 5.60 -4.75
CA PHE A 260 -11.95 5.90 -6.16
C PHE A 260 -11.29 4.73 -6.89
N ALA A 261 -11.71 4.49 -8.13
CA ALA A 261 -11.16 3.46 -9.00
C ALA A 261 -9.78 3.88 -9.56
N VAL A 262 -8.78 4.05 -8.69
CA VAL A 262 -7.43 4.50 -9.06
C VAL A 262 -6.39 3.41 -8.83
N GLY A 263 -5.37 3.39 -9.68
CA GLY A 263 -4.20 2.52 -9.53
C GLY A 263 -4.56 1.04 -9.47
N GLY A 264 -4.17 0.37 -8.39
CA GLY A 264 -4.46 -1.05 -8.16
C GLY A 264 -5.73 -1.32 -7.36
N ILE A 265 -6.49 -0.30 -6.96
CA ILE A 265 -7.75 -0.51 -6.23
C ILE A 265 -8.75 -1.36 -7.03
N PRO A 266 -8.96 -1.13 -8.36
CA PRO A 266 -9.85 -1.97 -9.17
C PRO A 266 -9.35 -3.41 -9.38
N ASP A 267 -8.07 -3.70 -9.11
CA ASP A 267 -7.55 -5.07 -9.13
C ASP A 267 -7.98 -5.87 -7.88
N VAL A 268 -8.33 -5.15 -6.80
CA VAL A 268 -8.70 -5.70 -5.49
C VAL A 268 -10.21 -5.71 -5.29
N ILE A 269 -10.86 -4.58 -5.57
CA ILE A 269 -12.32 -4.40 -5.39
C ILE A 269 -13.05 -4.68 -6.70
N GLU A 270 -13.98 -5.61 -6.64
CA GLU A 270 -15.04 -5.77 -7.64
C GLU A 270 -16.23 -4.92 -7.19
N HIS A 271 -16.55 -3.87 -7.98
CA HIS A 271 -17.62 -2.92 -7.65
C HIS A 271 -18.96 -3.61 -7.44
N GLY A 272 -19.65 -3.28 -6.35
CA GLY A 272 -20.94 -3.86 -5.98
C GLY A 272 -20.87 -5.28 -5.40
N ARG A 273 -19.65 -5.90 -5.31
CA ARG A 273 -19.47 -7.24 -4.75
C ARG A 273 -18.54 -7.28 -3.55
N SER A 274 -17.35 -6.69 -3.63
CA SER A 274 -16.36 -6.68 -2.54
C SER A 274 -16.03 -5.29 -2.04
N GLY A 275 -16.76 -4.27 -2.50
CA GLY A 275 -16.65 -2.87 -2.13
C GLY A 275 -17.33 -1.99 -3.19
N LEU A 276 -17.35 -0.71 -2.96
CA LEU A 276 -17.98 0.27 -3.85
C LEU A 276 -16.89 1.16 -4.46
N LEU A 277 -16.95 1.33 -5.78
CA LEU A 277 -16.02 2.17 -6.53
C LEU A 277 -16.75 3.38 -7.13
N ALA A 278 -16.10 4.53 -7.08
CA ALA A 278 -16.45 5.72 -7.83
C ALA A 278 -15.36 6.03 -8.87
N GLN A 279 -15.71 6.71 -9.94
CA GLN A 279 -14.75 7.15 -10.95
C GLN A 279 -13.70 8.09 -10.30
N PRO A 280 -12.45 8.07 -10.80
CA PRO A 280 -11.39 8.91 -10.26
C PRO A 280 -11.80 10.37 -10.16
N LEU A 281 -11.64 10.98 -8.97
CA LEU A 281 -11.95 12.37 -8.65
C LEU A 281 -13.45 12.77 -8.72
N MET A 282 -14.34 11.83 -9.00
CA MET A 282 -15.78 12.10 -9.01
C MET A 282 -16.34 12.04 -7.58
N VAL A 283 -16.13 13.14 -6.83
CA VAL A 283 -16.53 13.29 -5.41
C VAL A 283 -18.03 13.01 -5.21
N ALA A 284 -18.87 13.47 -6.14
CA ALA A 284 -20.32 13.23 -6.07
C ALA A 284 -20.68 11.74 -6.13
N GLU A 285 -19.97 10.95 -6.97
CA GLU A 285 -20.15 9.50 -7.02
C GLU A 285 -19.66 8.84 -5.73
N LEU A 286 -18.49 9.25 -5.21
CA LEU A 286 -17.96 8.73 -3.95
C LEU A 286 -18.95 8.98 -2.80
N ALA A 287 -19.53 10.17 -2.76
CA ALA A 287 -20.57 10.53 -1.78
C ALA A 287 -21.83 9.67 -1.93
N ALA A 288 -22.32 9.48 -3.16
CA ALA A 288 -23.49 8.66 -3.43
C ALA A 288 -23.28 7.19 -3.03
N GLN A 289 -22.10 6.62 -3.32
CA GLN A 289 -21.76 5.25 -2.92
C GLN A 289 -21.68 5.11 -1.39
N LEU A 290 -21.12 6.11 -0.70
CA LEU A 290 -21.04 6.10 0.76
C LEU A 290 -22.42 6.23 1.41
N GLU A 291 -23.26 7.11 0.87
CA GLU A 291 -24.64 7.31 1.34
C GLU A 291 -25.50 6.05 1.13
N ALA A 292 -25.38 5.41 -0.04
CA ALA A 292 -26.08 4.15 -0.32
C ALA A 292 -25.65 3.05 0.67
N LEU A 293 -24.35 2.91 0.93
CA LEU A 293 -23.83 1.95 1.90
C LEU A 293 -24.36 2.19 3.31
N MET A 294 -24.45 3.46 3.73
CA MET A 294 -24.96 3.83 5.06
C MET A 294 -26.45 3.48 5.20
N LEU A 295 -27.23 3.58 4.12
CA LEU A 295 -28.67 3.35 4.12
C LEU A 295 -29.08 1.89 3.89
N ASP A 296 -28.14 1.04 3.47
CA ASP A 296 -28.39 -0.39 3.20
C ASP A 296 -27.44 -1.31 3.98
N PRO A 297 -27.75 -1.64 5.25
CA PRO A 297 -26.94 -2.57 6.06
C PRO A 297 -26.86 -3.99 5.49
N ALA A 298 -27.85 -4.43 4.70
CA ALA A 298 -27.81 -5.75 4.07
C ALA A 298 -26.75 -5.80 2.97
N GLN A 299 -26.72 -4.80 2.11
CA GLN A 299 -25.64 -4.64 1.11
C GLN A 299 -24.28 -4.58 1.80
N ALA A 300 -24.14 -3.82 2.89
CA ALA A 300 -22.89 -3.74 3.64
C ALA A 300 -22.40 -5.12 4.10
N ALA A 301 -23.30 -5.96 4.63
CA ALA A 301 -22.97 -7.31 5.08
C ALA A 301 -22.50 -8.23 3.93
N GLU A 302 -23.16 -8.15 2.77
CA GLU A 302 -22.76 -8.91 1.58
C GLU A 302 -21.39 -8.49 1.06
N LEU A 303 -21.13 -7.18 0.97
CA LEU A 303 -19.83 -6.63 0.56
C LEU A 303 -18.71 -7.10 1.50
N ILE A 304 -18.92 -7.06 2.81
CA ILE A 304 -17.99 -7.53 3.83
C ILE A 304 -17.65 -9.01 3.64
N ALA A 305 -18.68 -9.85 3.48
CA ALA A 305 -18.50 -11.29 3.33
C ALA A 305 -17.65 -11.62 2.10
N GLN A 306 -17.93 -10.99 0.97
CA GLN A 306 -17.20 -11.19 -0.27
C GLN A 306 -15.79 -10.57 -0.22
N ALA A 307 -15.64 -9.38 0.38
CA ALA A 307 -14.34 -8.74 0.57
C ALA A 307 -13.37 -9.64 1.36
N ARG A 308 -13.84 -10.19 2.48
CA ARG A 308 -13.05 -11.11 3.31
C ARG A 308 -12.66 -12.39 2.57
N ARG A 309 -13.59 -12.96 1.78
CA ARG A 309 -13.27 -14.12 0.93
C ARG A 309 -12.17 -13.77 -0.08
N THR A 310 -12.31 -12.66 -0.80
CA THR A 310 -11.32 -12.18 -1.78
C THR A 310 -9.96 -11.96 -1.14
N GLN A 311 -9.93 -11.35 0.06
CA GLN A 311 -8.67 -11.11 0.78
C GLN A 311 -7.97 -12.43 1.14
N ARG A 312 -8.69 -13.41 1.70
CA ARG A 312 -8.15 -14.72 2.06
C ARG A 312 -7.65 -15.51 0.86
N GLU A 313 -8.39 -15.51 -0.24
CA GLU A 313 -8.05 -16.29 -1.43
C GLU A 313 -6.90 -15.67 -2.23
N ARG A 314 -6.85 -14.34 -2.35
CA ARG A 314 -5.95 -13.66 -3.29
C ARG A 314 -4.82 -12.88 -2.63
N TYR A 315 -4.99 -12.44 -1.38
CA TYR A 315 -4.07 -11.54 -0.67
C TYR A 315 -3.55 -12.13 0.64
N HIS A 316 -3.63 -13.44 0.79
CA HIS A 316 -3.06 -14.18 1.91
C HIS A 316 -1.54 -14.28 1.77
N LEU A 317 -0.80 -13.75 2.75
CA LEU A 317 0.65 -13.63 2.68
C LEU A 317 1.39 -14.95 2.47
N PRO A 318 1.08 -16.06 3.16
CA PRO A 318 1.73 -17.35 2.93
C PRO A 318 1.61 -17.85 1.48
N THR A 319 0.46 -17.66 0.84
CA THR A 319 0.26 -18.03 -0.57
C THR A 319 1.11 -17.15 -1.50
N LEU A 320 1.18 -15.85 -1.22
CA LEU A 320 2.02 -14.92 -1.98
C LEU A 320 3.51 -15.17 -1.75
N ALA A 321 3.91 -15.57 -0.55
CA ALA A 321 5.29 -15.94 -0.22
C ALA A 321 5.78 -17.12 -1.08
N GLN A 322 4.93 -18.11 -1.37
CA GLN A 322 5.27 -19.20 -2.29
C GLN A 322 5.52 -18.69 -3.73
N ARG A 323 4.76 -17.68 -4.18
CA ARG A 323 4.99 -17.04 -5.49
C ARG A 323 6.32 -16.28 -5.51
N TRP A 324 6.65 -15.58 -4.42
CA TRP A 324 7.94 -14.92 -4.25
C TRP A 324 9.10 -15.91 -4.22
N ALA A 325 8.97 -17.03 -3.53
CA ALA A 325 9.99 -18.07 -3.50
C ALA A 325 10.33 -18.58 -4.92
N ARG A 326 9.31 -18.77 -5.78
CA ARG A 326 9.52 -19.15 -7.19
C ARG A 326 10.29 -18.09 -7.98
N VAL A 327 9.99 -16.80 -7.74
CA VAL A 327 10.72 -15.69 -8.38
C VAL A 327 12.19 -15.70 -7.97
N TYR A 328 12.47 -15.85 -6.67
CA TYR A 328 13.84 -15.85 -6.15
C TYR A 328 14.63 -17.06 -6.65
N LEU A 329 14.05 -18.25 -6.65
CA LEU A 329 14.68 -19.46 -7.17
C LEU A 329 14.90 -19.41 -8.68
N GLY A 330 13.97 -18.80 -9.44
CA GLY A 330 14.12 -18.62 -10.89
C GLY A 330 15.25 -17.66 -11.23
N ALA A 331 15.27 -16.49 -10.60
CA ALA A 331 16.28 -15.48 -10.80
C ALA A 331 17.71 -15.97 -10.43
N ALA A 332 17.84 -16.74 -9.34
CA ALA A 332 19.12 -17.31 -8.93
C ALA A 332 19.68 -18.35 -9.92
N LYS A 333 18.82 -19.08 -10.65
CA LYS A 333 19.25 -20.11 -11.63
C LYS A 333 19.68 -19.51 -12.97
N GLU A 334 19.06 -18.42 -13.42
CA GLU A 334 19.40 -17.76 -14.70
C GLU A 334 20.79 -17.12 -14.67
N THR A 335 21.34 -16.83 -13.50
CA THR A 335 22.68 -16.24 -13.34
C THR A 335 23.80 -17.28 -13.34
N CYS A 336 23.48 -18.57 -13.09
CA CYS A 336 24.45 -19.66 -13.07
C CYS A 336 24.55 -20.42 -14.41
N ALA A 337 23.77 -20.07 -15.42
CA ALA A 337 23.78 -20.60 -16.78
C ALA A 337 24.39 -19.61 -17.76
#